data_855617f48ea97c65192132dd6d8776d1
#
_entry.id   855617f48ea97c65192132dd6d8776d1
#
_cell.length_a   1.000
_cell.length_b   1.000
_cell.length_c   1.000
_cell.angle_alpha   90.00
_cell.angle_beta   90.00
_cell.angle_gamma   90.00
#
_symmetry.space_group_name_H-M   'P 1'
#
loop_
_entity.id
_entity.type
_entity.pdbx_description
1 polymer ?
#
loop_
_entity_poly.entity_id
_entity_poly.type
_entity_poly.pdbx_seq_one_letter_code
_entity_poly.pdbx_strand_id
1 'polypeptide(L)'
;MSETPNSQYISYHHNKVLLIFAVLCFAGASLILATTPPASGYEYSLYEIYPLTFWILLGILFFSPFAYLYITASGRFRISFQKKNAYGLLVLSLATLLLALYIPTAGGYVMYAGGDTHTHLGYVLDICNSGFIPQDHYPYSHVFVSIMSLITGIQCIPLTHHIIPLFSALFVITIFCLSRSIRCTLYQTVAITALAAIPIMGNFITVEPIMPSTIGWQMIPLFFYCLY
;
A
#
# COMPACT_ATOMS: atom_id res chain seq x y z
N MET A 1 39.43 -15.21 1.74
CA MET A 1 38.74 -16.50 1.98
C MET A 1 37.84 -16.75 0.77
N SER A 2 38.19 -17.72 -0.08
CA SER A 2 37.39 -18.11 -1.24
C SER A 2 36.18 -18.93 -0.72
N GLU A 3 34.97 -18.44 -0.93
CA GLU A 3 33.76 -19.19 -0.63
C GLU A 3 33.72 -20.47 -1.47
N THR A 4 33.44 -21.59 -0.85
CA THR A 4 33.32 -22.87 -1.55
C THR A 4 32.08 -22.84 -2.44
N PRO A 5 32.07 -23.46 -3.63
CA PRO A 5 30.90 -23.48 -4.54
C PRO A 5 29.60 -23.97 -3.88
N ASN A 6 29.71 -24.86 -2.90
CA ASN A 6 28.57 -25.37 -2.13
C ASN A 6 27.88 -24.29 -1.27
N SER A 7 28.62 -23.33 -0.73
CA SER A 7 28.03 -22.29 0.12
C SER A 7 27.16 -21.31 -0.67
N GLN A 8 27.55 -21.00 -1.90
CA GLN A 8 26.76 -20.14 -2.81
C GLN A 8 25.47 -20.84 -3.28
N TYR A 9 25.53 -22.15 -3.54
CA TYR A 9 24.36 -22.91 -3.98
C TYR A 9 23.29 -23.01 -2.88
N ILE A 10 23.68 -23.28 -1.64
CA ILE A 10 22.77 -23.32 -0.48
C ILE A 10 22.11 -21.95 -0.24
N SER A 11 22.88 -20.86 -0.31
CA SER A 11 22.37 -19.49 -0.15
C SER A 11 21.31 -19.11 -1.20
N TYR A 12 21.52 -19.54 -2.45
CA TYR A 12 20.59 -19.26 -3.55
C TYR A 12 19.22 -19.93 -3.38
N HIS A 13 19.17 -21.16 -2.88
CA HIS A 13 17.94 -21.89 -2.63
C HIS A 13 17.07 -21.25 -1.53
N HIS A 14 17.66 -20.86 -0.40
CA HIS A 14 16.93 -20.26 0.72
C HIS A 14 16.27 -18.92 0.34
N ASN A 15 16.94 -18.10 -0.46
CA ASN A 15 16.41 -16.83 -0.92
C ASN A 15 15.17 -17.01 -1.82
N LYS A 16 15.16 -18.03 -2.68
CA LYS A 16 13.99 -18.34 -3.52
C LYS A 16 12.83 -18.85 -2.69
N VAL A 17 13.10 -19.70 -1.71
CA VAL A 17 12.04 -20.26 -0.84
C VAL A 17 11.28 -19.15 -0.11
N LEU A 18 11.98 -18.14 0.43
CA LEU A 18 11.33 -17.02 1.10
C LEU A 18 10.41 -16.23 0.14
N LEU A 19 10.88 -15.94 -1.07
CA LEU A 19 10.08 -15.22 -2.06
C LEU A 19 8.88 -16.05 -2.52
N ILE A 20 9.07 -17.35 -2.79
CA ILE A 20 7.97 -18.26 -3.18
C ILE A 20 6.94 -18.34 -2.06
N PHE A 21 7.39 -18.50 -0.82
CA PHE A 21 6.48 -18.52 0.34
C PHE A 21 5.66 -17.23 0.45
N ALA A 22 6.31 -16.07 0.30
CA ALA A 22 5.60 -14.79 0.32
C ALA A 22 4.60 -14.67 -0.85
N VAL A 23 4.94 -15.13 -2.06
CA VAL A 23 4.00 -15.16 -3.20
C VAL A 23 2.80 -16.07 -2.92
N LEU A 24 3.01 -17.22 -2.31
CA LEU A 24 1.92 -18.12 -1.93
C LEU A 24 1.01 -17.50 -0.85
N CYS A 25 1.59 -16.81 0.13
CA CYS A 25 0.83 -16.05 1.12
C CYS A 25 -0.01 -14.95 0.46
N PHE A 26 0.55 -14.23 -0.53
CA PHE A 26 -0.17 -13.20 -1.28
C PHE A 26 -1.33 -13.80 -2.08
N ALA A 27 -1.09 -14.90 -2.79
CA ALA A 27 -2.13 -15.60 -3.53
C ALA A 27 -3.25 -16.09 -2.60
N GLY A 28 -2.91 -16.64 -1.43
CA GLY A 28 -3.87 -17.07 -0.41
C GLY A 28 -4.70 -15.90 0.15
N ALA A 29 -4.06 -14.78 0.51
CA ALA A 29 -4.76 -13.58 0.98
C ALA A 29 -5.68 -13.00 -0.12
N SER A 30 -5.19 -12.91 -1.36
CA SER A 30 -5.99 -12.44 -2.50
C SER A 30 -7.20 -13.35 -2.78
N LEU A 31 -7.03 -14.66 -2.66
CA LEU A 31 -8.12 -15.62 -2.83
C LEU A 31 -9.17 -15.44 -1.75
N ILE A 32 -8.78 -15.32 -0.49
CA ILE A 32 -9.72 -15.07 0.62
C ILE A 32 -10.47 -13.76 0.38
N LEU A 33 -9.76 -12.68 0.01
CA LEU A 33 -10.39 -11.39 -0.29
C LEU A 33 -11.43 -11.51 -1.42
N ALA A 34 -11.09 -12.22 -2.50
CA ALA A 34 -11.96 -12.36 -3.67
C ALA A 34 -13.15 -13.31 -3.44
N THR A 35 -13.05 -14.26 -2.52
CA THR A 35 -14.10 -15.26 -2.26
C THR A 35 -14.97 -14.95 -1.05
N THR A 36 -14.55 -14.00 -0.21
CA THR A 36 -15.37 -13.56 0.93
C THR A 36 -16.51 -12.69 0.41
N PRO A 37 -17.78 -13.03 0.70
CA PRO A 37 -18.91 -12.22 0.25
C PRO A 37 -18.87 -10.86 0.95
N PRO A 38 -19.42 -9.81 0.31
CA PRO A 38 -19.59 -8.51 0.95
C PRO A 38 -20.36 -8.61 2.26
N ALA A 39 -20.07 -7.73 3.19
CA ALA A 39 -20.78 -7.61 4.45
C ALA A 39 -22.28 -7.41 4.22
N SER A 40 -23.11 -8.15 4.93
CA SER A 40 -24.57 -8.10 4.80
C SER A 40 -25.25 -7.40 5.98
N GLY A 41 -24.48 -6.98 6.98
CA GLY A 41 -24.94 -6.37 8.22
C GLY A 41 -24.11 -5.15 8.61
N TYR A 42 -24.27 -4.75 9.86
CA TYR A 42 -23.46 -3.70 10.47
C TYR A 42 -22.37 -4.33 11.30
N GLU A 43 -21.14 -4.24 10.84
CA GLU A 43 -19.97 -4.72 11.55
C GLU A 43 -19.24 -3.56 12.23
N TYR A 44 -18.79 -3.78 13.47
CA TYR A 44 -17.98 -2.78 14.19
C TYR A 44 -16.56 -2.70 13.69
N SER A 45 -16.08 -3.74 12.98
CA SER A 45 -14.70 -3.83 12.55
C SER A 45 -14.54 -4.66 11.28
N LEU A 46 -13.63 -4.26 10.42
CA LEU A 46 -13.19 -5.04 9.25
C LEU A 46 -12.68 -6.44 9.64
N TYR A 47 -12.25 -6.64 10.90
CA TYR A 47 -11.79 -7.94 11.41
C TYR A 47 -12.91 -8.98 11.49
N GLU A 48 -14.19 -8.56 11.51
CA GLU A 48 -15.34 -9.47 11.58
C GLU A 48 -15.67 -10.07 10.22
N ILE A 49 -15.28 -9.43 9.12
CA ILE A 49 -15.58 -9.88 7.75
C ILE A 49 -14.66 -11.01 7.31
N TYR A 50 -13.37 -10.87 7.62
CA TYR A 50 -12.34 -11.76 7.10
C TYR A 50 -11.84 -12.71 8.19
N PRO A 51 -11.58 -14.00 7.85
CA PRO A 51 -11.08 -14.98 8.83
C PRO A 51 -9.68 -14.57 9.34
N LEU A 52 -9.34 -15.01 10.56
CA LEU A 52 -8.04 -14.74 11.18
C LEU A 52 -6.87 -15.12 10.27
N THR A 53 -7.00 -16.17 9.48
CA THR A 53 -5.98 -16.62 8.51
C THR A 53 -5.63 -15.53 7.50
N PHE A 54 -6.61 -14.73 7.06
CA PHE A 54 -6.37 -13.60 6.15
C PHE A 54 -5.43 -12.57 6.79
N TRP A 55 -5.69 -12.19 8.04
CA TRP A 55 -4.89 -11.21 8.77
C TRP A 55 -3.48 -11.71 9.08
N ILE A 56 -3.35 -13.02 9.38
CA ILE A 56 -2.03 -13.66 9.54
C ILE A 56 -1.23 -13.59 8.23
N LEU A 57 -1.85 -13.92 7.10
CA LEU A 57 -1.19 -13.85 5.78
C LEU A 57 -0.75 -12.42 5.45
N LEU A 58 -1.60 -11.42 5.68
CA LEU A 58 -1.23 -10.01 5.52
C LEU A 58 -0.06 -9.61 6.42
N GLY A 59 -0.07 -10.02 7.67
CA GLY A 59 1.03 -9.77 8.60
C GLY A 59 2.35 -10.37 8.10
N ILE A 60 2.35 -11.63 7.67
CA ILE A 60 3.52 -12.30 7.08
C ILE A 60 4.05 -11.50 5.88
N LEU A 61 3.16 -11.11 4.97
CA LEU A 61 3.52 -10.36 3.78
C LEU A 61 4.13 -9.00 4.11
N PHE A 62 3.50 -8.28 5.04
CA PHE A 62 3.96 -6.97 5.46
C PHE A 62 5.35 -7.01 6.11
N PHE A 63 5.61 -8.04 6.92
CA PHE A 63 6.91 -8.18 7.59
C PHE A 63 7.97 -8.93 6.76
N SER A 64 7.62 -9.51 5.61
CA SER A 64 8.55 -10.29 4.78
C SER A 64 9.80 -9.53 4.32
N PRO A 65 9.74 -8.24 3.87
CA PRO A 65 10.96 -7.51 3.51
C PRO A 65 11.86 -7.24 4.73
N PHE A 66 11.30 -6.98 5.90
CA PHE A 66 12.09 -6.80 7.13
C PHE A 66 12.76 -8.10 7.57
N ALA A 67 12.05 -9.22 7.48
CA ALA A 67 12.60 -10.54 7.75
C ALA A 67 13.76 -10.85 6.78
N TYR A 68 13.59 -10.56 5.49
CA TYR A 68 14.64 -10.73 4.50
C TYR A 68 15.89 -9.88 4.81
N LEU A 69 15.70 -8.60 5.14
CA LEU A 69 16.78 -7.71 5.52
C LEU A 69 17.50 -8.19 6.78
N TYR A 70 16.76 -8.61 7.80
CA TYR A 70 17.33 -9.12 9.04
C TYR A 70 18.14 -10.40 8.81
N ILE A 71 17.59 -11.36 8.08
CA ILE A 71 18.23 -12.64 7.79
C ILE A 71 19.55 -12.42 7.00
N THR A 72 19.52 -11.52 6.00
CA THR A 72 20.72 -11.22 5.20
C THR A 72 21.76 -10.41 5.98
N ALA A 73 21.36 -9.54 6.90
CA ALA A 73 22.27 -8.76 7.74
C ALA A 73 22.92 -9.60 8.85
N SER A 74 22.16 -10.53 9.44
CA SER A 74 22.62 -11.33 10.58
C SER A 74 23.76 -12.30 10.24
N GLY A 75 23.92 -12.67 8.97
CA GLY A 75 24.88 -13.65 8.50
C GLY A 75 24.69 -15.08 9.06
N ARG A 76 23.71 -15.27 9.97
CA ARG A 76 23.49 -16.57 10.65
C ARG A 76 23.12 -17.70 9.69
N PHE A 77 22.39 -17.38 8.62
CA PHE A 77 21.87 -18.36 7.67
C PHE A 77 22.72 -18.47 6.40
N ARG A 78 23.88 -17.82 6.32
CA ARG A 78 24.71 -17.74 5.11
C ARG A 78 23.92 -17.32 3.85
N ILE A 79 22.88 -16.52 4.04
CA ILE A 79 22.03 -15.99 2.97
C ILE A 79 22.64 -14.66 2.51
N SER A 80 23.02 -14.58 1.24
CA SER A 80 23.54 -13.35 0.66
C SER A 80 22.40 -12.47 0.13
N PHE A 81 22.55 -11.14 0.24
CA PHE A 81 21.59 -10.20 -0.32
C PHE A 81 21.57 -10.28 -1.84
N GLN A 82 20.43 -10.64 -2.41
CA GLN A 82 20.22 -10.75 -3.85
C GLN A 82 19.30 -9.64 -4.34
N LYS A 83 19.76 -8.84 -5.29
CA LYS A 83 19.00 -7.72 -5.88
C LYS A 83 17.63 -8.15 -6.41
N LYS A 84 17.56 -9.28 -7.14
CA LYS A 84 16.30 -9.79 -7.73
C LYS A 84 15.23 -10.08 -6.66
N ASN A 85 15.63 -10.72 -5.57
CA ASN A 85 14.72 -11.05 -4.47
C ASN A 85 14.30 -9.80 -3.70
N ALA A 86 15.21 -8.84 -3.51
CA ALA A 86 14.90 -7.56 -2.89
C ALA A 86 13.83 -6.78 -3.69
N TYR A 87 13.99 -6.69 -5.01
CA TYR A 87 12.97 -6.08 -5.87
C TYR A 87 11.65 -6.87 -5.85
N GLY A 88 11.72 -8.21 -5.91
CA GLY A 88 10.52 -9.06 -5.82
C GLY A 88 9.72 -8.81 -4.55
N LEU A 89 10.40 -8.73 -3.40
CA LEU A 89 9.77 -8.43 -2.11
C LEU A 89 9.21 -6.99 -2.04
N LEU A 90 9.88 -6.01 -2.64
CA LEU A 90 9.34 -4.64 -2.72
C LEU A 90 8.06 -4.58 -3.54
N VAL A 91 8.04 -5.22 -4.71
CA VAL A 91 6.84 -5.31 -5.55
C VAL A 91 5.71 -6.00 -4.79
N LEU A 92 6.03 -7.09 -4.10
CA LEU A 92 5.05 -7.82 -3.30
C LEU A 92 4.54 -6.98 -2.12
N SER A 93 5.40 -6.20 -1.47
CA SER A 93 5.00 -5.29 -0.39
C SER A 93 4.05 -4.19 -0.90
N LEU A 94 4.33 -3.62 -2.07
CA LEU A 94 3.44 -2.65 -2.70
C LEU A 94 2.09 -3.29 -3.06
N ALA A 95 2.10 -4.49 -3.64
CA ALA A 95 0.88 -5.23 -3.95
C ALA A 95 0.09 -5.56 -2.68
N THR A 96 0.77 -5.92 -1.57
CA THR A 96 0.15 -6.17 -0.27
C THR A 96 -0.47 -4.90 0.31
N LEU A 97 0.21 -3.76 0.19
CA LEU A 97 -0.33 -2.47 0.60
C LEU A 97 -1.61 -2.15 -0.19
N LEU A 98 -1.58 -2.28 -1.51
CA LEU A 98 -2.76 -2.07 -2.35
C LEU A 98 -3.90 -3.02 -1.98
N LEU A 99 -3.61 -4.31 -1.80
CA LEU A 99 -4.60 -5.30 -1.36
C LEU A 99 -5.24 -4.88 -0.03
N ALA A 100 -4.44 -4.43 0.95
CA ALA A 100 -4.93 -3.96 2.23
C ALA A 100 -5.83 -2.73 2.10
N LEU A 101 -5.45 -1.77 1.24
CA LEU A 101 -6.23 -0.55 0.98
C LEU A 101 -7.57 -0.83 0.28
N TYR A 102 -7.69 -1.98 -0.39
CA TYR A 102 -8.94 -2.40 -1.02
C TYR A 102 -9.85 -3.26 -0.13
N ILE A 103 -9.43 -3.63 1.08
CA ILE A 103 -10.22 -4.47 2.01
C ILE A 103 -11.63 -3.91 2.22
N PRO A 104 -11.83 -2.61 2.56
CA PRO A 104 -13.17 -2.08 2.77
C PRO A 104 -14.04 -2.11 1.51
N THR A 105 -13.46 -1.77 0.37
CA THR A 105 -14.15 -1.79 -0.92
C THR A 105 -14.59 -3.22 -1.29
N ALA A 106 -13.72 -4.21 -1.10
CA ALA A 106 -14.03 -5.61 -1.33
C ALA A 106 -15.08 -6.14 -0.32
N GLY A 107 -15.06 -5.63 0.91
CA GLY A 107 -16.08 -5.90 1.92
C GLY A 107 -17.44 -5.26 1.65
N GLY A 108 -17.58 -4.49 0.57
CA GLY A 108 -18.85 -3.86 0.18
C GLY A 108 -19.16 -2.55 0.91
N TYR A 109 -18.21 -1.99 1.65
CA TYR A 109 -18.42 -0.71 2.31
C TYR A 109 -18.36 0.43 1.29
N VAL A 110 -19.48 1.12 1.14
CA VAL A 110 -19.56 2.35 0.33
C VAL A 110 -18.82 3.47 1.00
N MET A 111 -18.85 3.49 2.32
CA MET A 111 -18.14 4.47 3.15
C MET A 111 -17.64 3.77 4.40
N TYR A 112 -16.36 3.85 4.64
CA TYR A 112 -15.71 3.38 5.84
C TYR A 112 -14.84 4.51 6.39
N ALA A 113 -14.53 4.46 7.67
CA ALA A 113 -14.00 5.53 8.49
C ALA A 113 -15.07 6.55 8.90
N GLY A 114 -14.90 7.07 10.08
CA GLY A 114 -15.79 8.07 10.66
C GLY A 114 -15.42 9.51 10.24
N GLY A 115 -15.94 10.46 10.96
CA GLY A 115 -15.55 11.84 10.91
C GLY A 115 -15.97 12.56 9.63
N ASP A 116 -15.02 13.26 9.00
CA ASP A 116 -15.32 14.17 7.89
C ASP A 116 -15.43 13.50 6.51
N THR A 117 -15.28 12.19 6.39
CA THR A 117 -15.36 11.49 5.09
C THR A 117 -16.65 11.80 4.34
N HIS A 118 -17.77 11.86 5.05
CA HIS A 118 -19.09 12.19 4.47
C HIS A 118 -19.14 13.62 3.95
N THR A 119 -18.55 14.56 4.71
CA THR A 119 -18.47 15.97 4.33
C THR A 119 -17.62 16.13 3.06
N HIS A 120 -16.45 15.50 3.02
CA HIS A 120 -15.58 15.53 1.85
C HIS A 120 -16.21 14.90 0.62
N LEU A 121 -16.94 13.79 0.80
CA LEU A 121 -17.69 13.17 -0.30
C LEU A 121 -18.85 14.07 -0.76
N GLY A 122 -19.53 14.74 0.17
CA GLY A 122 -20.55 15.75 -0.13
C GLY A 122 -20.01 16.84 -1.04
N TYR A 123 -18.85 17.42 -0.73
CA TYR A 123 -18.21 18.42 -1.59
C TYR A 123 -17.88 17.89 -3.00
N VAL A 124 -17.41 16.66 -3.11
CA VAL A 124 -17.17 16.03 -4.43
C VAL A 124 -18.46 15.92 -5.21
N LEU A 125 -19.55 15.44 -4.59
CA LEU A 125 -20.85 15.31 -5.23
C LEU A 125 -21.44 16.67 -5.63
N ASP A 126 -21.28 17.69 -4.79
CA ASP A 126 -21.73 19.05 -5.09
C ASP A 126 -21.02 19.61 -6.33
N ILE A 127 -19.70 19.42 -6.42
CA ILE A 127 -18.92 19.84 -7.59
C ILE A 127 -19.34 19.04 -8.83
N CYS A 128 -19.51 17.74 -8.73
CA CYS A 128 -19.94 16.89 -9.85
C CYS A 128 -21.32 17.28 -10.38
N ASN A 129 -22.25 17.65 -9.49
CA ASN A 129 -23.64 17.94 -9.85
C ASN A 129 -23.84 19.39 -10.29
N SER A 130 -23.17 20.34 -9.66
CA SER A 130 -23.37 21.78 -9.91
C SER A 130 -22.36 22.38 -10.87
N GLY A 131 -21.18 21.75 -11.04
CA GLY A 131 -20.02 22.33 -11.74
C GLY A 131 -19.38 23.49 -10.98
N PHE A 132 -19.79 23.74 -9.74
CA PHE A 132 -19.33 24.87 -8.94
C PHE A 132 -18.54 24.37 -7.72
N ILE A 133 -17.43 25.06 -7.40
CA ILE A 133 -16.62 24.74 -6.22
C ILE A 133 -17.28 25.46 -5.02
N PRO A 134 -17.80 24.71 -4.02
CA PRO A 134 -18.37 25.32 -2.82
C PRO A 134 -17.29 26.09 -2.05
N GLN A 135 -17.72 26.88 -1.06
CA GLN A 135 -16.79 27.55 -0.13
C GLN A 135 -16.06 26.49 0.71
N ASP A 136 -14.97 25.98 0.17
CA ASP A 136 -14.14 24.94 0.75
C ASP A 136 -12.73 25.49 0.97
N HIS A 137 -12.19 25.30 2.17
CA HIS A 137 -10.85 25.77 2.52
C HIS A 137 -9.75 24.91 1.88
N TYR A 138 -10.06 23.68 1.45
CA TYR A 138 -9.12 22.71 0.91
C TYR A 138 -9.67 21.96 -0.31
N PRO A 139 -10.06 22.66 -1.41
CA PRO A 139 -10.81 22.06 -2.52
C PRO A 139 -9.99 21.08 -3.37
N TYR A 140 -8.69 20.97 -3.17
CA TYR A 140 -7.77 20.22 -4.04
C TYR A 140 -8.23 18.77 -4.27
N SER A 141 -8.48 17.99 -3.23
CA SER A 141 -8.89 16.59 -3.35
C SER A 141 -10.26 16.44 -3.99
N HIS A 142 -11.21 17.34 -3.64
CA HIS A 142 -12.58 17.32 -4.14
C HIS A 142 -12.63 17.65 -5.63
N VAL A 143 -11.92 18.70 -6.04
CA VAL A 143 -11.79 19.11 -7.46
C VAL A 143 -11.10 18.02 -8.26
N PHE A 144 -10.02 17.42 -7.73
CA PHE A 144 -9.29 16.35 -8.41
C PHE A 144 -10.20 15.13 -8.67
N VAL A 145 -10.94 14.64 -7.66
CA VAL A 145 -11.88 13.54 -7.82
C VAL A 145 -12.99 13.88 -8.82
N SER A 146 -13.53 15.10 -8.73
CA SER A 146 -14.61 15.54 -9.61
C SER A 146 -14.14 15.63 -11.07
N ILE A 147 -12.96 16.18 -11.32
CA ILE A 147 -12.36 16.22 -12.67
C ILE A 147 -12.13 14.81 -13.20
N MET A 148 -11.57 13.91 -12.39
CA MET A 148 -11.35 12.53 -12.79
C MET A 148 -12.67 11.80 -13.10
N SER A 149 -13.73 12.06 -12.32
CA SER A 149 -15.06 11.53 -12.59
C SER A 149 -15.59 12.02 -13.94
N LEU A 150 -15.49 13.31 -14.22
CA LEU A 150 -15.93 13.90 -15.50
C LEU A 150 -15.15 13.35 -16.70
N ILE A 151 -13.84 13.16 -16.57
CA ILE A 151 -12.99 12.67 -17.67
C ILE A 151 -13.22 11.17 -17.92
N THR A 152 -13.35 10.36 -16.85
CA THR A 152 -13.44 8.90 -16.96
C THR A 152 -14.86 8.38 -17.12
N GLY A 153 -15.87 9.17 -16.76
CA GLY A 153 -17.28 8.75 -16.67
C GLY A 153 -17.56 7.82 -15.48
N ILE A 154 -16.56 7.58 -14.60
CA ILE A 154 -16.76 6.80 -13.38
C ILE A 154 -17.45 7.68 -12.34
N GLN A 155 -18.47 7.15 -11.68
CA GLN A 155 -19.17 7.87 -10.62
C GLN A 155 -18.22 8.31 -9.49
N CYS A 156 -18.48 9.46 -8.88
CA CYS A 156 -17.62 10.07 -7.87
C CYS A 156 -17.35 9.15 -6.68
N ILE A 157 -18.37 8.44 -6.17
CA ILE A 157 -18.24 7.57 -4.99
C ILE A 157 -17.28 6.40 -5.25
N PRO A 158 -17.46 5.54 -6.27
CA PRO A 158 -16.48 4.51 -6.59
C PRO A 158 -15.08 5.06 -6.84
N LEU A 159 -14.98 6.23 -7.48
CA LEU A 159 -13.69 6.82 -7.80
C LEU A 159 -12.89 7.21 -6.54
N THR A 160 -13.54 7.67 -5.46
CA THR A 160 -12.86 7.98 -4.21
C THR A 160 -12.13 6.78 -3.62
N HIS A 161 -12.68 5.57 -3.77
CA HIS A 161 -12.06 4.33 -3.32
C HIS A 161 -10.77 3.96 -4.07
N HIS A 162 -10.59 4.46 -5.29
CA HIS A 162 -9.41 4.17 -6.11
C HIS A 162 -8.31 5.24 -5.95
N ILE A 163 -8.69 6.46 -5.63
CA ILE A 163 -7.75 7.58 -5.55
C ILE A 163 -6.76 7.41 -4.41
N ILE A 164 -7.20 6.97 -3.24
CA ILE A 164 -6.31 6.79 -2.08
C ILE A 164 -5.26 5.70 -2.32
N PRO A 165 -5.63 4.48 -2.78
CA PRO A 165 -4.64 3.49 -3.18
C PRO A 165 -3.64 4.01 -4.21
N LEU A 166 -4.11 4.82 -5.18
CA LEU A 166 -3.24 5.44 -6.19
C LEU A 166 -2.19 6.36 -5.57
N PHE A 167 -2.60 7.30 -4.71
CA PHE A 167 -1.67 8.21 -4.04
C PHE A 167 -0.74 7.47 -3.07
N SER A 168 -1.23 6.45 -2.40
CA SER A 168 -0.41 5.59 -1.52
C SER A 168 0.65 4.83 -2.30
N ALA A 169 0.30 4.28 -3.47
CA ALA A 169 1.26 3.65 -4.37
C ALA A 169 2.31 4.67 -4.87
N LEU A 170 1.86 5.85 -5.28
CA LEU A 170 2.74 6.93 -5.73
C LEU A 170 3.71 7.36 -4.62
N PHE A 171 3.23 7.49 -3.39
CA PHE A 171 4.09 7.79 -2.22
C PHE A 171 5.21 6.76 -2.07
N VAL A 172 4.89 5.46 -2.04
CA VAL A 172 5.88 4.39 -1.86
C VAL A 172 6.86 4.35 -3.03
N ILE A 173 6.39 4.50 -4.26
CA ILE A 173 7.22 4.53 -5.47
C ILE A 173 8.17 5.74 -5.44
N THR A 174 7.68 6.91 -5.05
CA THR A 174 8.51 8.13 -4.99
C THR A 174 9.53 8.07 -3.86
N ILE A 175 9.22 7.47 -2.72
CA ILE A 175 10.22 7.18 -1.66
C ILE A 175 11.32 6.26 -2.20
N PHE A 176 10.95 5.21 -2.95
CA PHE A 176 11.94 4.36 -3.61
C PHE A 176 12.82 5.17 -4.57
N CYS A 177 12.24 5.96 -5.46
CA CYS A 177 12.97 6.79 -6.42
C CYS A 177 13.87 7.82 -5.71
N LEU A 178 13.35 8.53 -4.72
CA LEU A 178 14.09 9.52 -3.95
C LEU A 178 15.29 8.89 -3.22
N SER A 179 15.10 7.75 -2.56
CA SER A 179 16.19 7.05 -1.87
C SER A 179 17.29 6.62 -2.84
N ARG A 180 16.93 6.22 -4.08
CA ARG A 180 17.91 5.91 -5.12
C ARG A 180 18.63 7.16 -5.65
N SER A 181 17.92 8.27 -5.78
CA SER A 181 18.51 9.55 -6.23
C SER A 181 19.57 10.05 -5.25
N ILE A 182 19.30 10.01 -3.95
CA ILE A 182 20.28 10.38 -2.90
C ILE A 182 21.36 9.32 -2.65
N ARG A 183 21.51 8.36 -3.58
CA ARG A 183 22.54 7.33 -3.60
C ARG A 183 22.51 6.32 -2.43
N CYS A 184 21.35 6.07 -1.83
CA CYS A 184 21.20 4.96 -0.89
C CYS A 184 21.57 3.63 -1.57
N THR A 185 22.22 2.75 -0.81
CA THR A 185 22.41 1.36 -1.26
C THR A 185 21.07 0.67 -1.45
N LEU A 186 21.01 -0.37 -2.26
CA LEU A 186 19.74 -1.09 -2.47
C LEU A 186 19.17 -1.64 -1.16
N TYR A 187 20.04 -2.09 -0.25
CA TYR A 187 19.63 -2.55 1.09
C TYR A 187 18.91 -1.44 1.88
N GLN A 188 19.49 -0.24 1.94
CA GLN A 188 18.88 0.93 2.58
C GLN A 188 17.59 1.34 1.89
N THR A 189 17.56 1.33 0.55
CA THR A 189 16.37 1.64 -0.23
C THR A 189 15.22 0.70 0.10
N VAL A 190 15.46 -0.61 0.17
CA VAL A 190 14.45 -1.61 0.55
C VAL A 190 13.93 -1.33 1.96
N ALA A 191 14.83 -1.07 2.91
CA ALA A 191 14.44 -0.75 4.30
C ALA A 191 13.57 0.51 4.39
N ILE A 192 14.00 1.60 3.75
CA ILE A 192 13.28 2.89 3.76
C ILE A 192 11.91 2.73 3.09
N THR A 193 11.84 2.06 1.94
CA THR A 193 10.59 1.88 1.21
C THR A 193 9.59 1.00 1.97
N ALA A 194 10.06 -0.08 2.61
CA ALA A 194 9.22 -0.93 3.44
C ALA A 194 8.73 -0.18 4.70
N LEU A 195 9.59 0.62 5.35
CA LEU A 195 9.21 1.46 6.48
C LEU A 195 8.18 2.54 6.09
N ALA A 196 8.26 3.07 4.87
CA ALA A 196 7.32 4.08 4.38
C ALA A 196 5.89 3.54 4.22
N ALA A 197 5.69 2.24 4.07
CA ALA A 197 4.37 1.62 4.02
C ALA A 197 3.66 1.58 5.39
N ILE A 198 4.41 1.62 6.50
CA ILE A 198 3.84 1.52 7.87
C ILE A 198 2.85 2.66 8.18
N PRO A 199 3.21 3.95 8.03
CA PRO A 199 2.29 5.04 8.32
C PRO A 199 1.06 5.03 7.40
N ILE A 200 1.18 4.55 6.15
CA ILE A 200 0.02 4.41 5.25
C ILE A 200 -0.95 3.39 5.82
N MET A 201 -0.47 2.22 6.25
CA MET A 201 -1.31 1.20 6.86
C MET A 201 -1.96 1.69 8.16
N GLY A 202 -1.20 2.39 9.02
CA GLY A 202 -1.71 2.97 10.27
C GLY A 202 -2.79 4.01 10.02
N ASN A 203 -2.55 4.95 9.13
CA ASN A 203 -3.50 5.99 8.77
C ASN A 203 -4.76 5.42 8.10
N PHE A 204 -4.61 4.39 7.28
CA PHE A 204 -5.74 3.76 6.61
C PHE A 204 -6.74 3.11 7.59
N ILE A 205 -6.24 2.53 8.69
CA ILE A 205 -7.09 1.91 9.73
C ILE A 205 -7.78 2.97 10.60
N THR A 206 -7.18 4.16 10.73
CA THR A 206 -7.57 5.18 11.72
C THR A 206 -8.06 6.50 11.13
N VAL A 207 -7.77 6.80 9.85
CA VAL A 207 -7.96 8.12 9.25
C VAL A 207 -8.76 8.05 7.95
N GLU A 208 -9.52 9.07 7.74
CA GLU A 208 -10.43 9.28 6.61
C GLU A 208 -9.70 9.29 5.27
N PRO A 209 -10.13 8.45 4.31
CA PRO A 209 -9.37 8.23 3.08
C PRO A 209 -9.31 9.44 2.14
N ILE A 210 -10.33 10.30 2.11
CA ILE A 210 -10.43 11.41 1.14
C ILE A 210 -9.96 12.76 1.69
N MET A 211 -9.37 12.80 2.88
CA MET A 211 -8.89 14.04 3.45
C MET A 211 -7.81 14.71 2.60
N PRO A 212 -7.92 16.02 2.32
CA PRO A 212 -6.89 16.77 1.60
C PRO A 212 -5.50 16.67 2.23
N SER A 213 -5.44 16.62 3.56
CA SER A 213 -4.20 16.45 4.32
C SER A 213 -3.54 15.10 4.04
N THR A 214 -4.31 14.01 3.92
CA THR A 214 -3.79 12.67 3.61
C THR A 214 -3.13 12.64 2.23
N ILE A 215 -3.78 13.20 1.22
CA ILE A 215 -3.20 13.32 -0.12
C ILE A 215 -1.99 14.26 -0.11
N GLY A 216 -2.07 15.37 0.61
CA GLY A 216 -1.01 16.36 0.69
C GLY A 216 0.30 15.78 1.21
N TRP A 217 0.30 15.08 2.35
CA TRP A 217 1.53 14.52 2.89
C TRP A 217 2.07 13.36 2.04
N GLN A 218 1.22 12.61 1.33
CA GLN A 218 1.64 11.58 0.39
C GLN A 218 2.37 12.14 -0.85
N MET A 219 2.13 13.42 -1.20
CA MET A 219 2.82 14.09 -2.30
C MET A 219 4.20 14.67 -1.91
N ILE A 220 4.53 14.76 -0.63
CA ILE A 220 5.80 15.33 -0.16
C ILE A 220 7.04 14.66 -0.78
N PRO A 221 7.16 13.32 -0.84
CA PRO A 221 8.34 12.69 -1.45
C PRO A 221 8.47 12.99 -2.94
N LEU A 222 7.35 13.11 -3.66
CA LEU A 222 7.35 13.49 -5.08
C LEU A 222 7.90 14.91 -5.26
N PHE A 223 7.47 15.84 -4.41
CA PHE A 223 7.99 17.21 -4.41
C PHE A 223 9.51 17.23 -4.21
N PHE A 224 10.04 16.56 -3.21
CA PHE A 224 11.48 16.48 -2.99
C PHE A 224 12.22 15.75 -4.13
N TYR A 225 11.62 14.71 -4.70
CA TYR A 225 12.20 14.01 -5.85
C TYR A 225 12.32 14.92 -7.09
N CYS A 226 11.34 15.79 -7.32
CA CYS A 226 11.38 16.75 -8.44
C CYS A 226 12.37 17.90 -8.23
N LEU A 227 12.69 18.22 -6.97
CA LEU A 227 13.66 19.28 -6.64
C LEU A 227 15.12 18.80 -6.66
N TYR A 228 15.36 17.51 -6.48
CA TYR A 228 16.69 16.91 -6.45
C TYR A 228 17.18 16.52 -7.84
#